data_7efa86c45004498b0011dd5672e9bc46
#
_entry.id   7efa86c45004498b0011dd5672e9bc46
#
_cell.length_a   1.000
_cell.length_b   1.000
_cell.length_c   1.000
_cell.angle_alpha   90.00
_cell.angle_beta   90.00
_cell.angle_gamma   90.00
#
_symmetry.space_group_name_H-M   'P 1'
#
loop_
_entity.id
_entity.type
_entity.pdbx_description
1 polymer ?
#
loop_
_entity_poly.entity_id
_entity_poly.type
_entity_poly.pdbx_seq_one_letter_code
_entity_poly.pdbx_strand_id
1 'polypeptide(L)'
;MKIVNKKAYYNYQVLEQFVAGMALVGSEVKSLHNNNLAWGDSFIYFKDSELWIKNLSISKYSQSSYQNHDELRERKLLLKKKEILEISKLCLVRGITIIPLEVFILNRKFKLKIGVCKGKKDFDKRDSIKKRDIDRELKRKDF
;
A
#
# COMPACT_ATOMS: atom_id res chain seq x y z
N MET A 1 -0.35 10.19 10.92
CA MET A 1 -1.13 8.96 10.76
C MET A 1 -0.51 8.12 9.67
N LYS A 2 -0.39 6.83 9.92
CA LYS A 2 0.26 5.90 9.00
C LYS A 2 -0.31 4.49 9.18
N ILE A 3 -0.79 3.89 8.11
CA ILE A 3 -1.32 2.53 8.13
C ILE A 3 -0.37 1.67 7.29
N VAL A 4 0.34 0.75 7.93
CA VAL A 4 1.40 -0.05 7.30
C VAL A 4 0.88 -1.45 6.92
N ASN A 5 1.20 -1.88 5.71
CA ASN A 5 0.91 -3.23 5.24
C ASN A 5 2.05 -4.17 5.64
N LYS A 6 2.02 -4.65 6.87
CA LYS A 6 3.07 -5.50 7.45
C LYS A 6 3.27 -6.80 6.66
N LYS A 7 2.18 -7.38 6.18
CA LYS A 7 2.21 -8.62 5.39
C LYS A 7 3.00 -8.44 4.09
N ALA A 8 2.89 -7.27 3.46
CA ALA A 8 3.64 -6.96 2.24
C ALA A 8 5.15 -6.97 2.50
N TYR A 9 5.60 -6.30 3.55
CA TYR A 9 7.01 -6.28 3.92
C TYR A 9 7.54 -7.65 4.32
N TYR A 10 6.69 -8.51 4.86
CA TYR A 10 7.06 -9.87 5.19
C TYR A 10 7.21 -10.76 3.95
N ASN A 11 6.30 -10.65 2.99
CA ASN A 11 6.22 -11.54 1.83
C ASN A 11 7.06 -11.07 0.64
N TYR A 12 7.42 -9.79 0.57
CA TYR A 12 8.06 -9.19 -0.59
C TYR A 12 9.32 -8.44 -0.23
N GLN A 13 10.30 -8.52 -1.13
CA GLN A 13 11.48 -7.66 -1.10
C GLN A 13 11.18 -6.42 -1.92
N VAL A 14 11.21 -5.25 -1.29
CA VAL A 14 10.96 -3.97 -1.95
C VAL A 14 12.23 -3.52 -2.67
N LEU A 15 12.15 -3.42 -3.99
CA LEU A 15 13.27 -2.99 -4.83
C LEU A 15 13.27 -1.48 -5.03
N GLU A 16 12.10 -0.89 -5.20
CA GLU A 16 11.95 0.55 -5.41
C GLU A 16 10.59 1.00 -4.88
N GLN A 17 10.52 2.25 -4.43
CA GLN A 17 9.30 2.82 -3.83
C GLN A 17 8.87 4.08 -4.57
N PHE A 18 7.55 4.27 -4.65
CA PHE A 18 6.93 5.45 -5.22
C PHE A 18 5.80 5.91 -4.31
N VAL A 19 5.50 7.20 -4.35
CA VAL A 19 4.37 7.77 -3.62
C VAL A 19 3.30 8.19 -4.62
N ALA A 20 2.11 7.59 -4.47
CA ALA A 20 0.97 7.87 -5.32
C ALA A 20 -0.11 8.63 -4.55
N GLY A 21 -0.83 9.51 -5.23
CA GLY A 21 -2.10 10.01 -4.74
C GLY A 21 -3.17 8.94 -4.93
N MET A 22 -4.30 9.09 -4.23
CA MET A 22 -5.44 8.18 -4.36
C MET A 22 -6.69 8.98 -4.70
N ALA A 23 -7.41 8.54 -5.74
CA ALA A 23 -8.69 9.14 -6.10
C ALA A 23 -9.77 8.60 -5.14
N LEU A 24 -10.02 9.34 -4.08
CA LEU A 24 -10.95 8.97 -3.01
C LEU A 24 -12.22 9.82 -3.06
N VAL A 25 -13.33 9.22 -2.62
CA VAL A 25 -14.57 9.97 -2.35
C VAL A 25 -14.61 10.40 -0.88
N GLY A 26 -15.49 11.36 -0.54
CA GLY A 26 -15.52 11.93 0.80
C GLY A 26 -15.71 10.94 1.94
N SER A 27 -16.60 9.94 1.77
CA SER A 27 -16.83 8.92 2.79
C SER A 27 -15.59 8.03 3.00
N GLU A 28 -14.81 7.77 1.96
CA GLU A 28 -13.56 7.03 2.08
C GLU A 28 -12.52 7.81 2.89
N VAL A 29 -12.40 9.10 2.65
CA VAL A 29 -11.49 9.98 3.41
C VAL A 29 -11.84 9.96 4.90
N LYS A 30 -13.12 10.07 5.22
CA LYS A 30 -13.59 10.02 6.62
C LYS A 30 -13.28 8.69 7.28
N SER A 31 -13.51 7.58 6.58
CA SER A 31 -13.19 6.24 7.09
C SER A 31 -11.70 6.07 7.32
N LEU A 32 -10.85 6.58 6.44
CA LEU A 32 -9.40 6.52 6.60
C LEU A 32 -8.92 7.32 7.81
N HIS A 33 -9.54 8.46 8.10
CA HIS A 33 -9.24 9.21 9.33
C HIS A 33 -9.52 8.41 10.59
N ASN A 34 -10.44 7.45 10.52
CA ASN A 34 -10.75 6.53 11.62
C ASN A 34 -9.97 5.22 11.54
N ASN A 35 -8.94 5.15 10.71
CA ASN A 35 -8.11 3.95 10.50
C ASN A 35 -8.90 2.72 10.01
N ASN A 36 -10.01 2.93 9.32
CA ASN A 36 -10.89 1.84 8.85
C ASN A 36 -10.47 1.34 7.48
N LEU A 37 -9.29 0.73 7.42
CA LEU A 37 -8.74 0.16 6.20
C LEU A 37 -8.27 -1.26 6.46
N ALA A 38 -8.59 -2.18 5.56
CA ALA A 38 -8.08 -3.54 5.57
C ALA A 38 -7.35 -3.82 4.25
N TRP A 39 -6.10 -4.25 4.36
CA TRP A 39 -5.28 -4.52 3.18
C TRP A 39 -5.75 -5.76 2.41
N GLY A 40 -6.11 -6.84 3.12
CA GLY A 40 -6.59 -8.08 2.49
C GLY A 40 -5.66 -8.54 1.37
N ASP A 41 -6.25 -8.95 0.26
CA ASP A 41 -5.54 -9.37 -0.94
C ASP A 41 -5.41 -8.23 -1.96
N SER A 42 -5.22 -7.01 -1.48
CA SER A 42 -5.10 -5.84 -2.33
C SER A 42 -3.88 -5.93 -3.24
N PHE A 43 -4.03 -5.49 -4.47
CA PHE A 43 -2.95 -5.46 -5.45
C PHE A 43 -3.12 -4.28 -6.40
N ILE A 44 -2.02 -3.93 -7.05
CA ILE A 44 -1.96 -2.81 -7.97
C ILE A 44 -1.71 -3.34 -9.37
N TYR A 45 -2.43 -2.82 -10.35
CA TYR A 45 -2.33 -3.26 -11.73
C TYR A 45 -2.48 -2.09 -12.71
N PHE A 46 -2.06 -2.32 -13.96
CA PHE A 46 -2.20 -1.34 -15.04
C PHE A 46 -3.55 -1.50 -15.73
N LYS A 47 -4.21 -0.36 -15.97
CA LYS A 47 -5.45 -0.28 -16.73
C LYS A 47 -5.49 1.07 -17.44
N ASP A 48 -5.65 1.05 -18.77
CA ASP A 48 -5.69 2.28 -19.59
C ASP A 48 -4.48 3.20 -19.34
N SER A 49 -3.30 2.61 -19.29
CA SER A 49 -2.01 3.31 -19.04
C SER A 49 -1.92 4.03 -17.70
N GLU A 50 -2.78 3.66 -16.75
CA GLU A 50 -2.80 4.18 -15.39
C GLU A 50 -2.67 3.03 -14.39
N LEU A 51 -2.33 3.37 -13.14
CA LEU A 51 -2.28 2.39 -12.06
C LEU A 51 -3.55 2.46 -11.23
N TRP A 52 -4.07 1.28 -10.90
CA TRP A 52 -5.27 1.11 -10.08
C TRP A 52 -5.00 0.14 -8.95
N ILE A 53 -5.67 0.34 -7.82
CA ILE A 53 -5.63 -0.61 -6.71
C ILE A 53 -6.98 -1.31 -6.57
N LYS A 54 -6.94 -2.64 -6.44
CA LYS A 54 -8.10 -3.50 -6.32
C LYS A 54 -8.06 -4.27 -4.99
N ASN A 55 -9.22 -4.63 -4.48
CA ASN A 55 -9.39 -5.41 -3.25
C ASN A 55 -8.88 -4.73 -1.98
N LEU A 56 -8.67 -3.41 -2.01
CA LEU A 56 -8.40 -2.64 -0.81
C LEU A 56 -9.73 -2.29 -0.17
N SER A 57 -9.96 -2.77 1.05
CA SER A 57 -11.20 -2.49 1.77
C SER A 57 -11.09 -1.21 2.60
N ILE A 58 -11.93 -0.24 2.28
CA ILE A 58 -12.14 0.95 3.11
C ILE A 58 -13.58 0.88 3.59
N SER A 59 -13.77 0.70 4.90
CA SER A 59 -15.10 0.52 5.49
C SER A 59 -16.02 1.68 5.19
N LYS A 60 -17.31 1.41 5.09
CA LYS A 60 -18.33 2.45 4.97
C LYS A 60 -18.28 3.38 6.17
N TYR A 61 -18.49 4.67 5.93
CA TYR A 61 -18.54 5.65 7.01
C TYR A 61 -19.89 5.57 7.71
N SER A 62 -19.91 5.16 8.96
CA SER A 62 -21.12 4.85 9.70
C SER A 62 -22.10 6.02 9.85
N GLN A 63 -21.62 7.26 9.80
CA GLN A 63 -22.42 8.45 9.95
C GLN A 63 -22.89 9.05 8.62
N SER A 64 -22.56 8.41 7.50
CA SER A 64 -22.98 8.85 6.17
C SER A 64 -24.32 8.18 5.81
N SER A 65 -25.36 8.98 5.57
CA SER A 65 -26.72 8.44 5.37
C SER A 65 -27.03 8.03 3.93
N TYR A 66 -26.50 8.70 2.91
CA TYR A 66 -26.92 8.49 1.52
C TYR A 66 -25.84 8.06 0.55
N GLN A 67 -24.69 8.67 0.62
CA GLN A 67 -23.66 8.52 -0.39
C GLN A 67 -22.43 7.85 0.19
N ASN A 68 -22.63 6.61 0.63
CA ASN A 68 -21.51 5.80 1.04
C ASN A 68 -20.90 5.10 -0.17
N HIS A 69 -19.64 4.73 -0.05
CA HIS A 69 -18.90 4.06 -1.11
C HIS A 69 -19.02 2.54 -0.98
N ASP A 70 -18.72 1.82 -2.05
CA ASP A 70 -18.46 0.39 -2.02
C ASP A 70 -17.11 0.15 -1.33
N GLU A 71 -17.06 -0.71 -0.33
CA GLU A 71 -15.85 -0.97 0.46
C GLU A 71 -14.68 -1.44 -0.39
N LEU A 72 -14.93 -2.21 -1.44
CA LEU A 72 -13.92 -2.76 -2.34
C LEU A 72 -13.84 -2.02 -3.67
N ARG A 73 -14.29 -0.79 -3.73
CA ARG A 73 -14.24 0.01 -4.96
C ARG A 73 -12.80 0.09 -5.48
N GLU A 74 -12.62 -0.14 -6.79
CA GLU A 74 -11.34 0.13 -7.42
C GLU A 74 -11.01 1.61 -7.35
N ARG A 75 -9.79 1.93 -6.98
CA ARG A 75 -9.34 3.32 -6.84
C ARG A 75 -8.16 3.59 -7.74
N LYS A 76 -8.28 4.66 -8.49
CA LYS A 76 -7.20 5.10 -9.36
C LYS A 76 -6.07 5.70 -8.53
N LEU A 77 -4.85 5.34 -8.87
CA LEU A 77 -3.66 5.92 -8.25
C LEU A 77 -3.17 7.08 -9.12
N LEU A 78 -2.80 8.17 -8.47
CA LEU A 78 -2.40 9.40 -9.14
C LEU A 78 -0.87 9.53 -9.11
N LEU A 79 -0.28 9.34 -10.28
CA LEU A 79 1.16 9.38 -10.49
C LEU A 79 1.48 10.21 -11.72
N LYS A 80 2.69 10.74 -11.78
CA LYS A 80 3.17 11.44 -12.98
C LYS A 80 3.43 10.40 -14.09
N LYS A 81 3.25 10.80 -15.34
CA LYS A 81 3.50 9.92 -16.49
C LYS A 81 4.91 9.34 -16.46
N LYS A 82 5.90 10.12 -16.07
CA LYS A 82 7.28 9.68 -15.92
C LYS A 82 7.42 8.53 -14.94
N GLU A 83 6.72 8.61 -13.80
CA GLU A 83 6.72 7.57 -12.78
C GLU A 83 6.03 6.29 -13.27
N ILE A 84 4.89 6.44 -13.96
CA ILE A 84 4.17 5.31 -14.54
C ILE A 84 5.03 4.57 -15.57
N LEU A 85 5.74 5.29 -16.42
CA LEU A 85 6.66 4.71 -17.40
C LEU A 85 7.81 3.96 -16.73
N GLU A 86 8.38 4.54 -15.69
CA GLU A 86 9.46 3.91 -14.92
C GLU A 86 8.99 2.60 -14.26
N ILE A 87 7.83 2.62 -13.62
CA ILE A 87 7.21 1.43 -13.01
C ILE A 87 6.93 0.37 -14.08
N SER A 88 6.40 0.79 -15.23
CA SER A 88 6.12 -0.09 -16.36
C SER A 88 7.38 -0.83 -16.83
N LYS A 89 8.49 -0.13 -16.96
CA LYS A 89 9.77 -0.73 -17.34
C LYS A 89 10.27 -1.74 -16.31
N LEU A 90 10.17 -1.41 -15.04
CA LEU A 90 10.58 -2.31 -13.95
C LEU A 90 9.74 -3.58 -13.93
N CYS A 91 8.45 -3.48 -14.24
CA CYS A 91 7.54 -4.63 -14.25
C CYS A 91 7.72 -5.56 -15.45
N LEU A 92 8.55 -5.21 -16.44
CA LEU A 92 8.88 -6.11 -17.54
C LEU A 92 9.74 -7.29 -17.08
N VAL A 93 10.43 -7.15 -15.98
CA VAL A 93 11.25 -8.22 -15.40
C VAL A 93 10.32 -9.24 -14.75
N ARG A 94 10.54 -10.53 -15.10
CA ARG A 94 9.74 -11.64 -14.58
C ARG A 94 9.84 -11.73 -13.05
N GLY A 95 8.69 -11.92 -12.39
CA GLY A 95 8.62 -12.06 -10.94
C GLY A 95 8.51 -10.74 -10.18
N ILE A 96 8.48 -9.62 -10.90
CA ILE A 96 8.31 -8.30 -10.30
C ILE A 96 6.82 -7.93 -10.30
N THR A 97 6.34 -7.42 -9.17
CA THR A 97 4.96 -6.96 -9.01
C THR A 97 4.91 -5.66 -8.23
N ILE A 98 3.76 -5.00 -8.28
CA ILE A 98 3.53 -3.73 -7.57
C ILE A 98 2.64 -4.02 -6.37
N ILE A 99 3.12 -3.65 -5.18
CA ILE A 99 2.44 -3.95 -3.92
C ILE A 99 2.17 -2.66 -3.15
N PRO A 100 0.97 -2.47 -2.58
CA PRO A 100 0.73 -1.34 -1.69
C PRO A 100 1.42 -1.56 -0.35
N LEU A 101 2.17 -0.57 0.11
CA LEU A 101 3.00 -0.69 1.31
C LEU A 101 2.43 0.03 2.52
N GLU A 102 1.96 1.26 2.34
CA GLU A 102 1.39 2.03 3.45
C GLU A 102 0.54 3.20 2.95
N VAL A 103 -0.43 3.59 3.78
CA VAL A 103 -1.22 4.80 3.58
C VAL A 103 -0.78 5.82 4.63
N PHE A 104 -0.54 7.06 4.22
CA PHE A 104 -0.13 8.14 5.11
C PHE A 104 -0.69 9.48 4.63
N ILE A 105 -0.59 10.48 5.48
CA ILE A 105 -1.06 11.84 5.15
C ILE A 105 0.14 12.71 4.81
N LEU A 106 0.08 13.39 3.66
CA LEU A 106 1.06 14.38 3.23
C LEU A 106 0.31 15.59 2.68
N ASN A 107 0.60 16.78 3.22
CA ASN A 107 -0.07 18.02 2.81
C ASN A 107 -1.60 17.90 2.86
N ARG A 108 -2.13 17.33 3.95
CA ARG A 108 -3.57 17.13 4.22
C ARG A 108 -4.27 16.17 3.25
N LYS A 109 -3.51 15.41 2.46
CA LYS A 109 -4.06 14.43 1.52
C LYS A 109 -3.53 13.04 1.85
N PHE A 110 -4.38 12.05 1.65
CA PHE A 110 -3.96 10.66 1.78
C PHE A 110 -3.11 10.27 0.58
N LYS A 111 -1.97 9.67 0.87
CA LYS A 111 -1.04 9.13 -0.11
C LYS A 111 -0.85 7.64 0.13
N LEU A 112 -0.56 6.93 -0.93
CA LEU A 112 -0.24 5.51 -0.88
C LEU A 112 1.21 5.32 -1.29
N LYS A 113 2.01 4.74 -0.39
CA LYS A 113 3.35 4.29 -0.76
C LYS A 113 3.21 2.94 -1.44
N ILE A 114 3.72 2.84 -2.67
CA ILE A 114 3.71 1.62 -3.45
C ILE A 114 5.14 1.14 -3.64
N GLY A 115 5.31 -0.17 -3.73
CA GLY A 115 6.61 -0.78 -3.94
C GLY A 115 6.64 -1.65 -5.19
N VAL A 116 7.69 -1.52 -5.97
CA VAL A 116 8.02 -2.48 -7.01
C VAL A 116 8.80 -3.58 -6.32
N CYS A 117 8.21 -4.75 -6.25
CA CYS A 117 8.65 -5.80 -5.33
C CYS A 117 8.88 -7.14 -6.03
N LYS A 118 9.72 -7.94 -5.39
CA LYS A 118 9.97 -9.33 -5.75
C LYS A 118 9.53 -10.22 -4.59
N GLY A 119 8.90 -11.34 -4.88
CA GLY A 119 8.51 -12.30 -3.84
C GLY A 119 9.72 -12.84 -3.10
N LYS A 120 9.68 -12.88 -1.78
CA LYS A 120 10.73 -13.47 -0.95
C LYS A 120 10.67 -14.98 -0.96
N LYS A 121 11.84 -15.62 -1.01
CA LYS A 121 11.97 -17.04 -0.77
C LYS A 121 11.81 -17.31 0.74
N ASP A 122 11.51 -18.55 1.12
CA ASP A 122 11.26 -18.88 2.52
C ASP A 122 12.39 -18.48 3.47
N PHE A 123 13.65 -18.64 3.07
CA PHE A 123 14.78 -18.25 3.91
C PHE A 123 14.86 -16.73 4.11
N ASP A 124 14.49 -15.92 3.11
CA ASP A 124 14.45 -14.46 3.22
C ASP A 124 13.39 -14.02 4.23
N LYS A 125 12.27 -14.72 4.29
CA LYS A 125 11.20 -14.45 5.26
C LYS A 125 11.69 -14.73 6.68
N ARG A 126 12.42 -15.81 6.88
CA ARG A 126 13.04 -16.15 8.18
C ARG A 126 14.02 -15.08 8.63
N ASP A 127 14.87 -14.59 7.73
CA ASP A 127 15.82 -13.52 8.03
C ASP A 127 15.12 -12.22 8.43
N SER A 128 14.02 -11.90 7.77
CA SER A 128 13.21 -10.73 8.10
C SER A 128 12.62 -10.81 9.51
N ILE A 129 12.22 -12.00 9.96
CA ILE A 129 11.73 -12.24 11.32
C ILE A 129 12.88 -12.07 12.32
N LYS A 130 14.04 -12.64 12.06
CA LYS A 130 15.22 -12.51 12.93
C LYS A 130 15.65 -11.07 13.11
N LYS A 131 15.68 -10.29 12.05
CA LYS A 131 16.02 -8.87 12.11
C LYS A 131 15.04 -8.09 13.00
N ARG A 132 13.75 -8.36 12.88
CA ARG A 132 12.73 -7.70 13.70
C ARG A 132 12.90 -8.04 15.18
N ASP A 133 13.21 -9.29 15.48
CA ASP A 133 13.41 -9.73 16.86
C ASP A 133 14.67 -9.09 17.47
N ILE A 134 15.75 -9.01 16.71
CA ILE A 134 16.98 -8.33 17.14
C ILE A 134 16.71 -6.85 17.38
N ASP A 135 16.02 -6.17 16.50
CA ASP A 135 15.67 -4.76 16.65
C ASP A 135 14.81 -4.51 17.89
N ARG A 136 13.88 -5.42 18.20
CA ARG A 136 13.07 -5.33 19.42
C ARG A 136 13.92 -5.48 20.68
N GLU A 137 14.86 -6.40 20.70
CA GLU A 137 15.78 -6.60 21.84
C GLU A 137 16.67 -5.39 22.06
N LEU A 138 17.21 -4.81 20.99
CA LEU A 138 18.03 -3.60 21.06
C LEU A 138 17.23 -2.42 21.64
N LYS A 139 15.99 -2.25 21.22
CA LYS A 139 15.11 -1.20 21.76
C LYS A 139 14.80 -1.41 23.24
N ARG A 140 14.69 -2.66 23.70
CA ARG A 140 14.47 -2.96 25.13
C ARG A 140 15.69 -2.67 25.99
N LYS A 141 16.90 -2.77 25.45
CA LYS A 141 18.14 -2.52 26.18
C LYS A 141 18.49 -1.05 26.33
N ASP A 142 17.87 -0.18 25.55
CA ASP A 142 18.09 1.27 25.58
C ASP A 142 17.27 1.99 26.66
N PHE A 143 16.58 1.26 27.51
CA PHE A 143 15.80 1.83 28.64
C PHE A 143 16.48 1.59 29.98
#